data_efc93f7df4757b7b3d19181ff00278b1
#
_entry.id   efc93f7df4757b7b3d19181ff00278b1
#
_cell.length_a   1.000
_cell.length_b   1.000
_cell.length_c   1.000
_cell.angle_alpha   90.00
_cell.angle_beta   90.00
_cell.angle_gamma   90.00
#
_symmetry.space_group_name_H-M   'P 1'
#
loop_
_entity.id
_entity.type
_entity.pdbx_description
1 polymer ?
#
loop_
_entity_poly.entity_id
_entity_poly.type
_entity_poly.pdbx_seq_one_letter_code
_entity_poly.pdbx_strand_id
1 'polypeptide(L)'
;MRYVDIAGALAFVEEHGPGGNAPVLCLHTAGQSGVQWRHVAPALAARGFRVVVPDLPGHGRSEPAPGGPVTDLGDYAAWCLELIDALGLDRPYVVGCSIGGKITLDLAARASDRLAGVVAMAANAWTGGTPSERGLRRELADVAAPSRTDRTYLGTLAVVGRSVPAERAELIATMHRREDPAISNSDLIGWTTHDLRERLGGVTCPAHLVVGADDLWVPAAGTGAAAALIPGARCTVLDGIGHYPMEEIEGFDGVLAGWLAELGSEVAA
;
A
#
# COMPACT_ATOMS: atom_id res chain seq x y z
N MET A 1 8.28 17.34 -6.41
CA MET A 1 6.84 17.18 -6.76
C MET A 1 6.66 17.53 -8.23
N ARG A 2 5.98 16.67 -8.99
CA ARG A 2 5.67 16.89 -10.40
C ARG A 2 4.44 16.09 -10.85
N TYR A 3 3.91 16.47 -11.99
CA TYR A 3 2.95 15.65 -12.73
C TYR A 3 3.66 14.88 -13.84
N VAL A 4 3.27 13.63 -14.04
CA VAL A 4 3.79 12.73 -15.07
C VAL A 4 2.60 12.12 -15.80
N ASP A 5 2.62 12.11 -17.13
CA ASP A 5 1.58 11.40 -17.91
C ASP A 5 1.84 9.91 -17.83
N ILE A 6 0.89 9.16 -17.30
CA ILE A 6 0.91 7.71 -17.22
C ILE A 6 -0.41 7.20 -17.78
N ALA A 7 -0.35 6.38 -18.79
CA ALA A 7 -1.54 5.79 -19.44
C ALA A 7 -2.59 6.83 -19.89
N GLY A 8 -2.17 8.05 -20.23
CA GLY A 8 -3.04 9.11 -20.72
C GLY A 8 -3.78 9.91 -19.64
N ALA A 9 -3.29 9.89 -18.40
CA ALA A 9 -3.77 10.72 -17.30
C ALA A 9 -2.58 11.26 -16.49
N LEU A 10 -2.73 12.46 -15.92
CA LEU A 10 -1.68 13.08 -15.11
C LEU A 10 -1.63 12.49 -13.71
N ALA A 11 -0.54 11.82 -13.42
CA ALA A 11 -0.20 11.30 -12.11
C ALA A 11 0.58 12.35 -11.30
N PHE A 12 0.16 12.64 -10.09
CA PHE A 12 0.93 13.43 -9.16
C PHE A 12 1.95 12.56 -8.42
N VAL A 13 3.21 13.00 -8.40
CA VAL A 13 4.32 12.28 -7.78
C VAL A 13 5.12 13.22 -6.88
N GLU A 14 5.29 12.83 -5.62
CA GLU A 14 6.28 13.44 -4.74
C GLU A 14 7.58 12.64 -4.83
N GLU A 15 8.70 13.34 -4.96
CA GLU A 15 10.03 12.74 -4.89
C GLU A 15 10.84 13.43 -3.79
N HIS A 16 11.54 12.64 -2.99
CA HIS A 16 12.41 13.07 -1.91
C HIS A 16 13.78 12.40 -2.03
N GLY A 17 14.84 13.16 -1.75
CA GLY A 17 16.22 12.67 -1.76
C GLY A 17 16.92 12.75 -3.11
N PRO A 18 18.26 12.74 -3.08
CA PRO A 18 19.11 13.00 -4.27
C PRO A 18 19.32 11.80 -5.20
N GLY A 19 18.81 10.63 -4.85
CA GLY A 19 18.95 9.47 -5.73
C GLY A 19 20.35 8.85 -5.83
N GLY A 20 20.88 8.36 -4.75
CA GLY A 20 22.16 7.62 -4.73
C GLY A 20 22.01 6.16 -4.36
N ASN A 21 20.95 5.82 -3.65
CA ASN A 21 20.59 4.45 -3.28
C ASN A 21 19.45 3.95 -4.17
N ALA A 22 19.14 2.68 -4.08
CA ALA A 22 17.98 2.10 -4.76
C ALA A 22 16.72 2.91 -4.43
N PRO A 23 15.89 3.24 -5.42
CA PRO A 23 14.68 4.01 -5.19
C PRO A 23 13.66 3.20 -4.38
N VAL A 24 12.82 3.90 -3.62
CA VAL A 24 11.73 3.31 -2.84
C VAL A 24 10.42 3.89 -3.34
N LEU A 25 9.56 3.06 -3.91
CA LEU A 25 8.22 3.41 -4.33
C LEU A 25 7.24 3.11 -3.19
N CYS A 26 6.54 4.14 -2.68
CA CYS A 26 5.64 4.02 -1.54
C CYS A 26 4.18 4.15 -1.99
N LEU A 27 3.37 3.12 -1.74
CA LEU A 27 1.97 3.04 -2.16
C LEU A 27 1.02 3.19 -0.96
N HIS A 28 0.02 4.05 -1.11
CA HIS A 28 -0.97 4.38 -0.07
C HIS A 28 -2.12 3.36 0.01
N THR A 29 -3.00 3.51 1.00
CA THR A 29 -4.17 2.67 1.24
C THR A 29 -5.41 3.13 0.45
N ALA A 30 -6.49 2.36 0.50
CA ALA A 30 -7.76 2.64 -0.17
C ALA A 30 -8.29 4.05 0.13
N GLY A 31 -8.70 4.77 -0.91
CA GLY A 31 -9.29 6.11 -0.82
C GLY A 31 -8.34 7.20 -0.33
N GLN A 32 -7.08 6.88 -0.03
CA GLN A 32 -6.11 7.81 0.52
C GLN A 32 -5.21 8.42 -0.57
N SER A 33 -4.06 8.95 -0.19
CA SER A 33 -3.10 9.53 -1.11
C SER A 33 -1.68 9.43 -0.54
N GLY A 34 -0.69 9.85 -1.29
CA GLY A 34 0.70 9.92 -0.85
C GLY A 34 0.93 10.70 0.45
N VAL A 35 -0.05 11.51 0.88
CA VAL A 35 -0.01 12.23 2.18
C VAL A 35 0.18 11.28 3.36
N GLN A 36 -0.21 10.01 3.27
CA GLN A 36 0.06 9.02 4.31
C GLN A 36 1.55 8.83 4.59
N TRP A 37 2.40 9.10 3.62
CA TRP A 37 3.86 8.97 3.71
C TRP A 37 4.58 10.27 4.10
N ARG A 38 3.84 11.36 4.42
CA ARG A 38 4.34 12.71 4.68
C ARG A 38 5.47 12.82 5.72
N HIS A 39 5.48 11.94 6.72
CA HIS A 39 6.50 11.91 7.75
C HIS A 39 7.63 10.94 7.41
N VAL A 40 7.31 9.85 6.71
CA VAL A 40 8.25 8.78 6.38
C VAL A 40 9.13 9.16 5.19
N ALA A 41 8.55 9.67 4.11
CA ALA A 41 9.27 9.91 2.86
C ALA A 41 10.45 10.88 3.01
N PRO A 42 10.29 12.09 3.61
CA PRO A 42 11.42 12.98 3.80
C PRO A 42 12.47 12.43 4.80
N ALA A 43 12.04 11.72 5.84
CA ALA A 43 12.94 11.14 6.83
C ALA A 43 13.74 9.95 6.24
N LEU A 44 13.11 9.10 5.43
CA LEU A 44 13.79 8.02 4.72
C LEU A 44 14.77 8.58 3.66
N ALA A 45 14.39 9.67 2.99
CA ALA A 45 15.28 10.37 2.06
C ALA A 45 16.53 10.95 2.76
N ALA A 46 16.38 11.45 3.99
CA ALA A 46 17.50 11.91 4.80
C ALA A 46 18.48 10.76 5.18
N ARG A 47 18.03 9.49 5.08
CA ARG A 47 18.89 8.29 5.21
C ARG A 47 19.56 7.89 3.88
N GLY A 48 19.38 8.68 2.81
CA GLY A 48 20.06 8.48 1.53
C GLY A 48 19.20 7.77 0.45
N PHE A 49 17.95 7.40 0.72
CA PHE A 49 17.07 6.80 -0.29
C PHE A 49 16.51 7.85 -1.25
N ARG A 50 16.24 7.45 -2.50
CA ARG A 50 15.34 8.18 -3.39
C ARG A 50 13.94 7.67 -3.16
N VAL A 51 13.09 8.45 -2.50
CA VAL A 51 11.72 8.04 -2.16
C VAL A 51 10.74 8.65 -3.13
N VAL A 52 9.91 7.82 -3.74
CA VAL A 52 8.90 8.19 -4.73
C VAL A 52 7.52 7.83 -4.17
N VAL A 53 6.66 8.82 -4.09
CA VAL A 53 5.31 8.68 -3.51
C VAL A 53 4.29 9.19 -4.51
N PRO A 54 3.66 8.32 -5.31
CA PRO A 54 2.57 8.72 -6.18
C PRO A 54 1.26 8.82 -5.41
N ASP A 55 0.35 9.67 -5.89
CA ASP A 55 -1.07 9.46 -5.70
C ASP A 55 -1.54 8.51 -6.81
N LEU A 56 -2.20 7.39 -6.47
CA LEU A 56 -2.73 6.44 -7.45
C LEU A 56 -3.82 7.10 -8.34
N PRO A 57 -4.14 6.58 -9.52
CA PRO A 57 -5.18 7.14 -10.39
C PRO A 57 -6.50 7.42 -9.67
N GLY A 58 -6.97 8.67 -9.76
CA GLY A 58 -8.18 9.14 -9.10
C GLY A 58 -8.04 9.50 -7.62
N HIS A 59 -6.85 9.35 -7.05
CA HIS A 59 -6.59 9.69 -5.66
C HIS A 59 -5.89 11.04 -5.52
N GLY A 60 -6.17 11.72 -4.41
CA GLY A 60 -5.45 12.93 -4.01
C GLY A 60 -5.38 13.98 -5.12
N ARG A 61 -4.22 14.12 -5.74
CA ARG A 61 -3.90 15.12 -6.77
C ARG A 61 -3.76 14.50 -8.17
N SER A 62 -3.84 13.18 -8.30
CA SER A 62 -3.81 12.49 -9.59
C SER A 62 -5.15 12.55 -10.30
N GLU A 63 -5.12 12.69 -11.63
CA GLU A 63 -6.32 12.54 -12.43
C GLU A 63 -6.90 11.14 -12.34
N PRO A 64 -8.22 10.97 -12.52
CA PRO A 64 -8.82 9.65 -12.67
C PRO A 64 -8.22 8.91 -13.86
N ALA A 65 -8.16 7.58 -13.76
CA ALA A 65 -7.85 6.76 -14.94
C ALA A 65 -8.84 7.05 -16.07
N PRO A 66 -8.44 7.00 -17.38
CA PRO A 66 -9.33 7.29 -18.49
C PRO A 66 -10.61 6.43 -18.51
N GLY A 67 -10.55 5.23 -17.93
CA GLY A 67 -11.71 4.32 -17.78
C GLY A 67 -12.60 4.60 -16.57
N GLY A 68 -12.29 5.61 -15.76
CA GLY A 68 -12.97 5.90 -14.50
C GLY A 68 -12.38 5.14 -13.28
N PRO A 69 -13.13 4.99 -12.18
CA PRO A 69 -12.64 4.35 -10.98
C PRO A 69 -12.15 2.92 -11.21
N VAL A 70 -10.95 2.61 -10.75
CA VAL A 70 -10.29 1.31 -10.93
C VAL A 70 -10.86 0.29 -9.94
N THR A 71 -11.32 -0.86 -10.41
CA THR A 71 -11.89 -1.93 -9.60
C THR A 71 -11.08 -3.23 -9.63
N ASP A 72 -9.95 -3.24 -10.33
CA ASP A 72 -8.98 -4.34 -10.35
C ASP A 72 -7.62 -3.83 -9.85
N LEU A 73 -7.12 -4.39 -8.76
CA LEU A 73 -5.80 -3.98 -8.24
C LEU A 73 -4.67 -4.37 -9.21
N GLY A 74 -4.90 -5.30 -10.12
CA GLY A 74 -3.98 -5.65 -11.20
C GLY A 74 -3.76 -4.50 -12.18
N ASP A 75 -4.75 -3.64 -12.39
CA ASP A 75 -4.62 -2.44 -13.23
C ASP A 75 -3.76 -1.38 -12.53
N TYR A 76 -3.89 -1.22 -11.20
CA TYR A 76 -2.97 -0.38 -10.44
C TYR A 76 -1.53 -0.93 -10.47
N ALA A 77 -1.35 -2.26 -10.40
CA ALA A 77 -0.02 -2.85 -10.51
C ALA A 77 0.60 -2.60 -11.91
N ALA A 78 -0.18 -2.73 -12.98
CA ALA A 78 0.27 -2.39 -14.33
C ALA A 78 0.64 -0.92 -14.45
N TRP A 79 -0.20 -0.02 -13.94
CA TRP A 79 0.07 1.41 -13.88
C TRP A 79 1.36 1.73 -13.09
N CYS A 80 1.61 1.06 -11.98
CA CYS A 80 2.85 1.23 -11.22
C CYS A 80 4.10 0.80 -12.02
N LEU A 81 4.01 -0.23 -12.87
CA LEU A 81 5.12 -0.61 -13.76
C LEU A 81 5.39 0.48 -14.80
N GLU A 82 4.35 1.08 -15.39
CA GLU A 82 4.51 2.22 -16.30
C GLU A 82 5.12 3.43 -15.58
N LEU A 83 4.72 3.69 -14.34
CA LEU A 83 5.31 4.75 -13.52
C LEU A 83 6.80 4.50 -13.23
N ILE A 84 7.17 3.26 -12.90
CA ILE A 84 8.57 2.85 -12.69
C ILE A 84 9.39 3.16 -13.95
N ASP A 85 8.87 2.79 -15.13
CA ASP A 85 9.53 3.05 -16.42
C ASP A 85 9.63 4.54 -16.74
N ALA A 86 8.54 5.29 -16.58
CA ALA A 86 8.49 6.73 -16.87
C ALA A 86 9.42 7.56 -15.98
N LEU A 87 9.66 7.10 -14.73
CA LEU A 87 10.56 7.75 -13.78
C LEU A 87 12.00 7.24 -13.83
N GLY A 88 12.28 6.21 -14.64
CA GLY A 88 13.59 5.56 -14.72
C GLY A 88 14.03 5.02 -13.36
N LEU A 89 13.15 4.32 -12.65
CA LEU A 89 13.49 3.71 -11.37
C LEU A 89 14.16 2.37 -11.62
N ASP A 90 15.46 2.33 -11.44
CA ASP A 90 16.23 1.09 -11.59
C ASP A 90 16.10 0.23 -10.35
N ARG A 91 15.48 -0.93 -10.50
CA ARG A 91 15.22 -1.93 -9.46
C ARG A 91 14.76 -1.31 -8.13
N PRO A 92 13.60 -0.63 -8.09
CA PRO A 92 13.11 -0.03 -6.86
C PRO A 92 12.72 -1.08 -5.82
N TYR A 93 12.85 -0.73 -4.54
CA TYR A 93 12.03 -1.34 -3.52
C TYR A 93 10.59 -0.84 -3.67
N VAL A 94 9.61 -1.71 -3.49
CA VAL A 94 8.20 -1.29 -3.43
C VAL A 94 7.66 -1.55 -2.04
N VAL A 95 7.08 -0.51 -1.46
CA VAL A 95 6.52 -0.54 -0.09
C VAL A 95 5.08 -0.08 -0.16
N GLY A 96 4.14 -0.89 0.32
CA GLY A 96 2.73 -0.52 0.29
C GLY A 96 1.96 -1.04 1.49
N CYS A 97 0.82 -0.41 1.77
CA CYS A 97 -0.06 -0.79 2.87
C CYS A 97 -1.48 -1.03 2.35
N SER A 98 -2.18 -2.04 2.87
CA SER A 98 -3.56 -2.36 2.50
C SER A 98 -3.67 -2.65 0.99
N ILE A 99 -4.49 -1.90 0.22
CA ILE A 99 -4.50 -2.05 -1.25
C ILE A 99 -3.10 -1.86 -1.83
N GLY A 100 -2.34 -0.86 -1.33
CA GLY A 100 -0.94 -0.66 -1.71
C GLY A 100 -0.08 -1.88 -1.40
N GLY A 101 -0.35 -2.61 -0.32
CA GLY A 101 0.31 -3.87 0.01
C GLY A 101 -0.05 -5.00 -0.97
N LYS A 102 -1.32 -5.14 -1.37
CA LYS A 102 -1.71 -6.11 -2.41
C LYS A 102 -1.14 -5.74 -3.78
N ILE A 103 -1.13 -4.46 -4.15
CA ILE A 103 -0.47 -3.98 -5.37
C ILE A 103 1.02 -4.31 -5.34
N THR A 104 1.68 -4.12 -4.18
CA THR A 104 3.09 -4.48 -3.97
C THR A 104 3.34 -5.97 -4.20
N LEU A 105 2.48 -6.85 -3.68
CA LEU A 105 2.57 -8.29 -3.93
C LEU A 105 2.30 -8.66 -5.40
N ASP A 106 1.37 -7.96 -6.05
CA ASP A 106 1.10 -8.18 -7.48
C ASP A 106 2.27 -7.73 -8.35
N LEU A 107 2.91 -6.60 -8.04
CA LEU A 107 4.15 -6.15 -8.69
C LEU A 107 5.27 -7.20 -8.54
N ALA A 108 5.46 -7.75 -7.34
CA ALA A 108 6.42 -8.82 -7.11
C ALA A 108 6.10 -10.07 -7.95
N ALA A 109 4.83 -10.46 -8.04
CA ALA A 109 4.40 -11.61 -8.84
C ALA A 109 4.53 -11.40 -10.36
N ARG A 110 4.48 -10.15 -10.84
CA ARG A 110 4.59 -9.79 -12.27
C ARG A 110 6.02 -9.54 -12.73
N ALA A 111 6.84 -8.94 -11.88
CA ALA A 111 8.10 -8.34 -12.30
C ALA A 111 9.19 -8.42 -11.21
N SER A 112 9.33 -9.58 -10.56
CA SER A 112 10.32 -9.78 -9.48
C SER A 112 11.75 -9.39 -9.89
N ASP A 113 12.16 -9.69 -11.11
CA ASP A 113 13.48 -9.40 -11.65
C ASP A 113 13.76 -7.89 -11.79
N ARG A 114 12.71 -7.09 -11.85
CA ARG A 114 12.77 -5.63 -11.94
C ARG A 114 12.78 -4.92 -10.57
N LEU A 115 12.66 -5.66 -9.47
CA LEU A 115 12.55 -5.10 -8.11
C LEU A 115 13.78 -5.48 -7.27
N ALA A 116 14.21 -4.58 -6.40
CA ALA A 116 15.22 -4.88 -5.38
C ALA A 116 14.63 -5.69 -4.21
N GLY A 117 13.35 -5.55 -3.97
CA GLY A 117 12.59 -6.26 -2.95
C GLY A 117 11.27 -5.54 -2.63
N VAL A 118 10.45 -6.17 -1.82
CA VAL A 118 9.11 -5.65 -1.49
C VAL A 118 8.81 -5.70 0.01
N VAL A 119 8.09 -4.67 0.50
CA VAL A 119 7.51 -4.66 1.85
C VAL A 119 6.00 -4.48 1.73
N ALA A 120 5.24 -5.53 1.97
CA ALA A 120 3.77 -5.50 1.90
C ALA A 120 3.19 -5.47 3.31
N MET A 121 2.59 -4.32 3.68
CA MET A 121 2.01 -4.12 4.99
C MET A 121 0.50 -4.28 4.96
N ALA A 122 -0.09 -4.85 6.01
CA ALA A 122 -1.53 -5.05 6.18
C ALA A 122 -2.17 -5.62 4.91
N ALA A 123 -1.57 -6.67 4.34
CA ALA A 123 -1.99 -7.30 3.09
C ALA A 123 -2.00 -8.82 3.19
N ASN A 124 -2.89 -9.45 2.42
CA ASN A 124 -3.00 -10.89 2.27
C ASN A 124 -3.06 -11.26 0.78
N ALA A 125 -2.89 -12.55 0.46
CA ALA A 125 -3.00 -13.03 -0.92
C ALA A 125 -4.45 -13.05 -1.44
N TRP A 126 -5.40 -13.20 -0.54
CA TRP A 126 -6.83 -13.34 -0.83
C TRP A 126 -7.66 -13.00 0.39
N THR A 127 -8.71 -12.22 0.21
CA THR A 127 -9.51 -11.70 1.33
C THR A 127 -10.53 -12.71 1.87
N GLY A 128 -10.81 -13.76 1.12
CA GLY A 128 -11.81 -14.78 1.49
C GLY A 128 -13.21 -14.48 0.93
N GLY A 129 -13.98 -15.56 0.75
CA GLY A 129 -15.30 -15.47 0.12
C GLY A 129 -15.23 -15.37 -1.41
N THR A 130 -16.37 -15.36 -2.03
CA THR A 130 -16.58 -15.01 -3.45
C THR A 130 -17.69 -13.97 -3.51
N PRO A 131 -17.44 -12.72 -3.06
CA PRO A 131 -18.45 -11.69 -3.23
C PRO A 131 -18.57 -11.44 -4.73
N SER A 132 -19.80 -11.47 -5.23
CA SER A 132 -20.00 -10.94 -6.57
C SER A 132 -19.75 -9.45 -6.52
N GLU A 133 -19.07 -8.90 -7.50
CA GLU A 133 -18.84 -7.45 -7.62
C GLU A 133 -20.15 -6.66 -7.43
N ARG A 134 -21.26 -7.17 -7.97
CA ARG A 134 -22.60 -6.56 -7.82
C ARG A 134 -23.08 -6.56 -6.37
N GLY A 135 -22.87 -7.64 -5.63
CA GLY A 135 -23.24 -7.73 -4.20
C GLY A 135 -22.43 -6.77 -3.37
N LEU A 136 -21.13 -6.72 -3.62
CA LEU A 136 -20.21 -5.81 -2.92
C LEU A 136 -20.51 -4.34 -3.23
N ARG A 137 -20.77 -3.97 -4.49
CA ARG A 137 -21.18 -2.61 -4.85
C ARG A 137 -22.45 -2.20 -4.12
N ARG A 138 -23.44 -3.10 -4.01
CA ARG A 138 -24.67 -2.83 -3.27
C ARG A 138 -24.39 -2.60 -1.78
N GLU A 139 -23.61 -3.46 -1.16
CA GLU A 139 -23.23 -3.31 0.25
C GLU A 139 -22.51 -1.98 0.51
N LEU A 140 -21.53 -1.64 -0.32
CA LEU A 140 -20.80 -0.37 -0.20
C LEU A 140 -21.70 0.85 -0.45
N ALA A 141 -22.66 0.75 -1.38
CA ALA A 141 -23.63 1.82 -1.62
C ALA A 141 -24.57 2.03 -0.43
N ASP A 142 -25.06 0.94 0.18
CA ASP A 142 -25.94 1.02 1.35
C ASP A 142 -25.22 1.66 2.54
N VAL A 143 -23.94 1.34 2.74
CA VAL A 143 -23.14 1.91 3.83
C VAL A 143 -22.55 3.28 3.50
N ALA A 144 -22.61 3.72 2.27
CA ALA A 144 -22.22 5.06 1.84
C ALA A 144 -23.34 6.11 2.05
N ALA A 145 -24.52 5.70 2.51
CA ALA A 145 -25.61 6.62 2.89
C ALA A 145 -25.17 7.56 4.06
N PRO A 146 -25.92 8.56 4.44
CA PRO A 146 -25.54 9.90 4.95
C PRO A 146 -24.35 10.02 5.92
N SER A 147 -23.83 8.94 6.46
CA SER A 147 -22.73 8.92 7.45
C SER A 147 -21.42 8.32 6.93
N ARG A 148 -21.20 8.29 5.61
CA ARG A 148 -19.96 7.69 5.03
C ARG A 148 -18.69 8.22 5.69
N THR A 149 -18.59 9.53 5.84
CA THR A 149 -17.41 10.18 6.44
C THR A 149 -17.22 9.76 7.90
N ASP A 150 -18.31 9.65 8.66
CA ASP A 150 -18.24 9.19 10.05
C ASP A 150 -17.89 7.71 10.14
N ARG A 151 -18.35 6.91 9.20
CA ARG A 151 -17.99 5.49 9.10
C ARG A 151 -16.51 5.31 8.85
N THR A 152 -15.93 6.05 7.90
CA THR A 152 -14.50 6.00 7.62
C THR A 152 -13.68 6.43 8.84
N TYR A 153 -14.09 7.51 9.50
CA TYR A 153 -13.46 7.98 10.73
C TYR A 153 -13.52 6.95 11.86
N LEU A 154 -14.71 6.43 12.18
CA LEU A 154 -14.90 5.44 13.24
C LEU A 154 -14.23 4.11 12.91
N GLY A 155 -14.29 3.69 11.64
CA GLY A 155 -13.61 2.50 11.16
C GLY A 155 -12.09 2.59 11.29
N THR A 156 -11.52 3.76 10.97
CA THR A 156 -10.09 4.01 11.15
C THR A 156 -9.69 3.98 12.62
N LEU A 157 -10.45 4.63 13.51
CA LEU A 157 -10.20 4.56 14.96
C LEU A 157 -10.24 3.11 15.49
N ALA A 158 -11.14 2.29 14.95
CA ALA A 158 -11.28 0.90 15.39
C ALA A 158 -10.12 0.00 14.98
N VAL A 159 -9.34 0.37 13.98
CA VAL A 159 -8.21 -0.43 13.45
C VAL A 159 -6.83 0.16 13.72
N VAL A 160 -6.76 1.30 14.38
CA VAL A 160 -5.50 1.83 14.92
C VAL A 160 -5.12 1.03 16.16
N GLY A 161 -3.84 0.72 16.30
CA GLY A 161 -3.32 -0.14 17.36
C GLY A 161 -3.41 0.48 18.76
N ARG A 162 -3.53 -0.37 19.77
CA ARG A 162 -3.68 0.02 21.18
C ARG A 162 -2.47 0.78 21.76
N SER A 163 -1.30 0.67 21.14
CA SER A 163 -0.10 1.40 21.59
C SER A 163 -0.02 2.83 21.05
N VAL A 164 -0.91 3.18 20.12
CA VAL A 164 -0.91 4.50 19.47
C VAL A 164 -1.56 5.53 20.41
N PRO A 165 -0.90 6.66 20.71
CA PRO A 165 -1.51 7.72 21.51
C PRO A 165 -2.82 8.20 20.89
N ALA A 166 -3.83 8.46 21.75
CA ALA A 166 -5.17 8.84 21.31
C ALA A 166 -5.19 10.06 20.37
N GLU A 167 -4.33 11.05 20.62
CA GLU A 167 -4.20 12.24 19.76
C GLU A 167 -3.71 11.87 18.35
N ARG A 168 -2.77 10.92 18.23
CA ARG A 168 -2.30 10.43 16.93
C ARG A 168 -3.36 9.60 16.22
N ALA A 169 -4.07 8.72 16.94
CA ALA A 169 -5.17 7.95 16.39
C ALA A 169 -6.28 8.86 15.83
N GLU A 170 -6.62 9.90 16.57
CA GLU A 170 -7.58 10.94 16.16
C GLU A 170 -7.12 11.70 14.91
N LEU A 171 -5.83 12.04 14.83
CA LEU A 171 -5.25 12.68 13.65
C LEU A 171 -5.33 11.77 12.41
N ILE A 172 -4.95 10.49 12.54
CA ILE A 172 -5.03 9.50 11.47
C ILE A 172 -6.48 9.40 10.97
N ALA A 173 -7.44 9.20 11.87
CA ALA A 173 -8.85 9.08 11.53
C ALA A 173 -9.40 10.34 10.85
N THR A 174 -9.01 11.52 11.34
CA THR A 174 -9.40 12.81 10.76
C THR A 174 -8.84 12.99 9.35
N MET A 175 -7.59 12.58 9.10
CA MET A 175 -6.99 12.64 7.78
C MET A 175 -7.67 11.69 6.79
N HIS A 176 -8.07 10.51 7.24
CA HIS A 176 -8.72 9.50 6.40
C HIS A 176 -10.15 9.88 5.98
N ARG A 177 -10.80 10.79 6.65
CA ARG A 177 -12.11 11.34 6.22
C ARG A 177 -12.10 12.05 4.87
N ARG A 178 -10.92 12.34 4.32
CA ARG A 178 -10.73 13.10 3.07
C ARG A 178 -10.75 12.22 1.83
N GLU A 179 -11.30 11.04 1.90
CA GLU A 179 -11.45 10.15 0.75
C GLU A 179 -12.52 10.61 -0.23
N ASP A 180 -12.35 10.30 -1.51
CA ASP A 180 -13.43 10.27 -2.47
C ASP A 180 -14.20 8.94 -2.30
N PRO A 181 -15.51 8.96 -1.97
CA PRO A 181 -16.28 7.74 -1.75
C PRO A 181 -16.36 6.82 -2.96
N ALA A 182 -16.37 7.37 -4.18
CA ALA A 182 -16.43 6.54 -5.40
C ALA A 182 -15.12 5.80 -5.62
N ILE A 183 -13.98 6.48 -5.40
CA ILE A 183 -12.64 5.89 -5.51
C ILE A 183 -12.42 4.87 -4.39
N SER A 184 -12.71 5.24 -3.15
CA SER A 184 -12.58 4.32 -2.02
C SER A 184 -13.43 3.05 -2.18
N ASN A 185 -14.67 3.17 -2.72
CA ASN A 185 -15.50 2.01 -3.00
C ASN A 185 -14.92 1.12 -4.11
N SER A 186 -14.37 1.72 -5.18
CA SER A 186 -13.73 0.93 -6.24
C SER A 186 -12.51 0.17 -5.75
N ASP A 187 -11.69 0.80 -4.89
CA ASP A 187 -10.54 0.17 -4.25
C ASP A 187 -10.94 -1.04 -3.40
N LEU A 188 -12.01 -0.90 -2.58
CA LEU A 188 -12.50 -1.99 -1.73
C LEU A 188 -13.10 -3.14 -2.55
N ILE A 189 -13.68 -2.85 -3.72
CA ILE A 189 -14.09 -3.88 -4.69
C ILE A 189 -12.85 -4.63 -5.17
N GLY A 190 -11.84 -3.90 -5.64
CA GLY A 190 -10.57 -4.48 -6.06
C GLY A 190 -9.90 -5.28 -4.94
N TRP A 191 -9.84 -4.75 -3.72
CA TRP A 191 -9.33 -5.46 -2.55
C TRP A 191 -9.99 -6.84 -2.35
N THR A 192 -11.30 -6.90 -2.47
CA THR A 192 -12.07 -8.12 -2.17
C THR A 192 -11.99 -9.15 -3.28
N THR A 193 -11.91 -8.71 -4.54
CA THR A 193 -11.89 -9.58 -5.72
C THR A 193 -10.49 -10.05 -6.11
N HIS A 194 -9.44 -9.34 -5.66
CA HIS A 194 -8.05 -9.63 -6.04
C HIS A 194 -7.52 -10.89 -5.36
N ASP A 195 -7.09 -11.87 -6.16
CA ASP A 195 -6.55 -13.16 -5.71
C ASP A 195 -5.16 -13.39 -6.30
N LEU A 196 -4.18 -13.52 -5.43
CA LEU A 196 -2.77 -13.73 -5.79
C LEU A 196 -2.26 -15.13 -5.44
N ARG A 197 -3.09 -16.01 -4.88
CA ARG A 197 -2.63 -17.30 -4.32
C ARG A 197 -1.84 -18.15 -5.30
N GLU A 198 -2.26 -18.21 -6.55
CA GLU A 198 -1.60 -19.02 -7.59
C GLU A 198 -0.32 -18.37 -8.14
N ARG A 199 -0.12 -17.09 -7.87
CA ARG A 199 0.97 -16.30 -8.48
C ARG A 199 2.14 -16.04 -7.54
N LEU A 200 1.90 -16.03 -6.23
CA LEU A 200 2.92 -15.71 -5.23
C LEU A 200 4.07 -16.72 -5.18
N GLY A 201 3.85 -17.99 -5.56
CA GLY A 201 4.91 -18.99 -5.66
C GLY A 201 5.99 -18.68 -6.71
N GLY A 202 5.71 -17.77 -7.65
CA GLY A 202 6.65 -17.32 -8.65
C GLY A 202 7.47 -16.08 -8.26
N VAL A 203 7.26 -15.52 -7.07
CA VAL A 203 8.02 -14.36 -6.60
C VAL A 203 9.46 -14.76 -6.29
N THR A 204 10.41 -14.06 -6.87
CA THR A 204 11.86 -14.32 -6.74
C THR A 204 12.63 -13.16 -6.11
N CYS A 205 12.06 -11.96 -6.02
CA CYS A 205 12.67 -10.88 -5.26
C CYS A 205 12.44 -11.07 -3.76
N PRO A 206 13.35 -10.58 -2.90
CA PRO A 206 13.17 -10.60 -1.46
C PRO A 206 11.83 -9.94 -1.05
N ALA A 207 11.08 -10.59 -0.16
CA ALA A 207 9.77 -10.13 0.26
C ALA A 207 9.62 -10.13 1.78
N HIS A 208 9.11 -9.02 2.33
CA HIS A 208 8.77 -8.90 3.74
C HIS A 208 7.31 -8.51 3.90
N LEU A 209 6.52 -9.38 4.48
CA LEU A 209 5.13 -9.11 4.80
C LEU A 209 5.02 -8.67 6.26
N VAL A 210 4.24 -7.61 6.50
CA VAL A 210 4.13 -7.01 7.83
C VAL A 210 2.65 -6.77 8.15
N VAL A 211 2.25 -7.02 9.39
CA VAL A 211 0.89 -6.77 9.85
C VAL A 211 0.88 -6.34 11.31
N GLY A 212 0.00 -5.45 11.68
CA GLY A 212 -0.26 -5.11 13.07
C GLY A 212 -1.03 -6.22 13.79
N ALA A 213 -0.70 -6.49 15.04
CA ALA A 213 -1.43 -7.46 15.85
C ALA A 213 -2.86 -7.00 16.18
N ASP A 214 -3.09 -5.70 16.16
CA ASP A 214 -4.38 -5.06 16.45
C ASP A 214 -5.19 -4.74 15.17
N ASP A 215 -4.70 -5.13 14.00
CA ASP A 215 -5.42 -4.92 12.73
C ASP A 215 -6.67 -5.80 12.67
N LEU A 216 -7.85 -5.20 12.74
CA LEU A 216 -9.13 -5.90 12.67
C LEU A 216 -9.58 -6.16 11.22
N TRP A 217 -9.00 -5.48 10.23
CA TRP A 217 -9.36 -5.67 8.82
C TRP A 217 -8.53 -6.74 8.14
N VAL A 218 -7.24 -6.85 8.53
CA VAL A 218 -6.32 -7.85 7.98
C VAL A 218 -5.72 -8.65 9.12
N PRO A 219 -6.35 -9.76 9.49
CA PRO A 219 -5.83 -10.63 10.54
C PRO A 219 -4.43 -11.17 10.22
N ALA A 220 -3.54 -11.20 11.22
CA ALA A 220 -2.16 -11.66 11.08
C ALA A 220 -2.03 -13.05 10.44
N ALA A 221 -3.00 -13.95 10.70
CA ALA A 221 -3.05 -15.27 10.07
C ALA A 221 -3.15 -15.21 8.54
N GLY A 222 -3.89 -14.23 7.98
CA GLY A 222 -4.02 -14.04 6.54
C GLY A 222 -2.71 -13.57 5.89
N THR A 223 -2.00 -12.63 6.55
CA THR A 223 -0.69 -12.17 6.10
C THR A 223 0.37 -13.28 6.21
N GLY A 224 0.36 -14.05 7.30
CA GLY A 224 1.23 -15.21 7.47
C GLY A 224 0.99 -16.29 6.42
N ALA A 225 -0.28 -16.56 6.07
CA ALA A 225 -0.62 -17.48 4.99
C ALA A 225 -0.12 -16.98 3.62
N ALA A 226 -0.19 -15.67 3.35
CA ALA A 226 0.36 -15.08 2.14
C ALA A 226 1.89 -15.21 2.08
N ALA A 227 2.57 -14.93 3.18
CA ALA A 227 4.03 -15.09 3.27
C ALA A 227 4.47 -16.52 3.01
N ALA A 228 3.73 -17.51 3.50
CA ALA A 228 4.02 -18.93 3.28
C ALA A 228 3.92 -19.36 1.80
N LEU A 229 3.25 -18.59 0.95
CA LEU A 229 3.19 -18.84 -0.50
C LEU A 229 4.42 -18.30 -1.26
N ILE A 230 5.19 -17.40 -0.66
CA ILE A 230 6.33 -16.76 -1.30
C ILE A 230 7.63 -17.43 -0.82
N PRO A 231 8.45 -18.00 -1.72
CA PRO A 231 9.72 -18.60 -1.34
C PRO A 231 10.63 -17.61 -0.61
N GLY A 232 11.08 -17.96 0.60
CA GLY A 232 12.01 -17.15 1.39
C GLY A 232 11.41 -15.87 2.00
N ALA A 233 10.11 -15.62 1.87
CA ALA A 233 9.50 -14.41 2.42
C ALA A 233 9.57 -14.38 3.96
N ARG A 234 9.79 -13.18 4.48
CA ARG A 234 9.72 -12.87 5.92
C ARG A 234 8.32 -12.42 6.29
N CYS A 235 7.92 -12.68 7.52
CA CYS A 235 6.65 -12.18 8.07
C CYS A 235 6.89 -11.62 9.47
N THR A 236 6.42 -10.39 9.71
CA THR A 236 6.49 -9.72 11.01
C THR A 236 5.11 -9.31 11.48
N VAL A 237 4.79 -9.65 12.73
CA VAL A 237 3.60 -9.18 13.43
C VAL A 237 4.02 -8.11 14.44
N LEU A 238 3.44 -6.92 14.33
CA LEU A 238 3.79 -5.75 15.16
C LEU A 238 2.82 -5.63 16.33
N ASP A 239 3.30 -5.91 17.53
CA ASP A 239 2.45 -5.84 18.74
C ASP A 239 2.00 -4.41 19.03
N GLY A 240 0.71 -4.22 19.36
CA GLY A 240 0.12 -2.94 19.67
C GLY A 240 -0.08 -1.99 18.48
N ILE A 241 0.25 -2.40 17.26
CA ILE A 241 0.07 -1.67 16.02
C ILE A 241 -1.13 -2.24 15.26
N GLY A 242 -1.85 -1.37 14.58
CA GLY A 242 -3.01 -1.71 13.78
C GLY A 242 -2.74 -1.71 12.28
N HIS A 243 -3.68 -1.12 11.53
CA HIS A 243 -3.72 -1.22 10.07
C HIS A 243 -2.70 -0.33 9.33
N TYR A 244 -2.18 0.73 9.98
CA TYR A 244 -1.39 1.78 9.32
C TYR A 244 0.02 1.93 9.94
N PRO A 245 0.91 0.94 9.85
CA PRO A 245 2.23 1.01 10.51
C PRO A 245 3.00 2.30 10.21
N MET A 246 2.91 2.83 8.98
CA MET A 246 3.61 4.04 8.54
C MET A 246 3.07 5.33 9.18
N GLU A 247 1.84 5.32 9.73
CA GLU A 247 1.25 6.44 10.45
C GLU A 247 1.24 6.23 11.96
N GLU A 248 1.25 4.97 12.41
CA GLU A 248 1.12 4.58 13.81
C GLU A 248 2.48 4.56 14.54
N ILE A 249 3.54 4.11 13.87
CA ILE A 249 4.86 3.95 14.48
C ILE A 249 5.64 5.26 14.41
N GLU A 250 6.08 5.74 15.55
CA GLU A 250 7.00 6.87 15.61
C GLU A 250 8.38 6.45 15.10
N GLY A 251 8.98 7.25 14.20
CA GLY A 251 10.28 6.90 13.59
C GLY A 251 10.18 5.69 12.64
N PHE A 252 9.04 5.47 12.02
CA PHE A 252 8.83 4.37 11.06
C PHE A 252 9.86 4.35 9.92
N ASP A 253 10.41 5.50 9.53
CA ASP A 253 11.50 5.60 8.56
C ASP A 253 12.75 4.78 8.97
N GLY A 254 13.06 4.75 10.27
CA GLY A 254 14.14 3.93 10.80
C GLY A 254 13.85 2.43 10.74
N VAL A 255 12.62 2.05 11.08
CA VAL A 255 12.14 0.67 10.99
C VAL A 255 12.17 0.19 9.55
N LEU A 256 11.61 0.98 8.63
CA LEU A 256 11.58 0.68 7.21
C LEU A 256 12.99 0.57 6.62
N ALA A 257 13.88 1.51 6.94
CA ALA A 257 15.27 1.46 6.49
C ALA A 257 15.98 0.17 6.92
N GLY A 258 15.71 -0.30 8.14
CA GLY A 258 16.21 -1.59 8.62
C GLY A 258 15.72 -2.76 7.75
N TRP A 259 14.42 -2.83 7.47
CA TRP A 259 13.86 -3.88 6.61
C TRP A 259 14.42 -3.83 5.18
N LEU A 260 14.57 -2.63 4.60
CA LEU A 260 15.15 -2.48 3.25
C LEU A 260 16.62 -2.94 3.20
N ALA A 261 17.40 -2.66 4.25
CA ALA A 261 18.79 -3.12 4.36
C ALA A 261 18.87 -4.66 4.46
N GLU A 262 17.96 -5.28 5.20
CA GLU A 262 17.88 -6.73 5.33
C GLU A 262 17.53 -7.39 3.99
N LEU A 263 16.54 -6.86 3.26
CA LEU A 263 16.18 -7.35 1.91
C LEU A 263 17.36 -7.17 0.92
N GLY A 264 18.09 -6.05 1.00
CA GLY A 264 19.27 -5.80 0.16
C GLY A 264 20.41 -6.78 0.40
N SER A 265 20.58 -7.28 1.62
CA SER A 265 21.61 -8.27 1.95
C SER A 265 21.30 -9.67 1.42
N GLU A 266 20.01 -10.01 1.25
CA GLU A 266 19.58 -11.30 0.68
C GLU A 266 19.86 -11.40 -0.83
N VAL A 267 19.93 -10.27 -1.54
CA VAL A 267 20.29 -10.23 -2.98
C VAL A 267 21.78 -10.43 -3.20
N ALA A 268 22.60 -10.13 -2.20
CA ALA A 268 24.06 -10.20 -2.30
C ALA A 268 24.66 -11.56 -1.87
N ALA A 269 23.86 -12.45 -1.31
CA ALA A 269 24.22 -13.78 -0.85
C ALA A 269 23.85 -14.87 -1.88
#